data_79492ad2c3c0d9b9605a730d64931fb1
#
_entry.id   79492ad2c3c0d9b9605a730d64931fb1
#
_cell.length_a   1.000
_cell.length_b   1.000
_cell.length_c   1.000
_cell.angle_alpha   90.00
_cell.angle_beta   90.00
_cell.angle_gamma   90.00
#
_symmetry.space_group_name_H-M   'P 1'
#
loop_
_entity.id
_entity.type
_entity.pdbx_description
1 polymer ?
#
loop_
_entity_poly.entity_id
_entity_poly.type
_entity_poly.pdbx_seq_one_letter_code
_entity_poly.pdbx_strand_id
1 'polypeptide(L)'
;CDGVFSSELSDDLTSENIEISRLADVGDLHWAQNYYGVLEEKGQNPVNRPLAAFNTAMASDGALINIKGEVKRPILILGVHNNPAEAVLHHLIKVDKDCSVTLLESGPFATRVNTVMEVFLEQGASFEHVRAQGRDHDRWAATHIFSDIKEKAKFKSFTLTANGILTRNECVLTLSGNNCAALVAGASVGDGKKFHHDDTIFI
;
A
#
# COMPACT_ATOMS: atom_id res chain seq x y z
N CYS A 1 -6.43 13.88 3.84
CA CYS A 1 -6.12 14.62 5.06
C CYS A 1 -6.79 13.89 6.23
N ASP A 2 -6.07 13.62 7.33
CA ASP A 2 -6.59 12.91 8.52
C ASP A 2 -7.26 11.56 8.19
N GLY A 3 -6.71 10.79 7.24
CA GLY A 3 -7.23 9.50 6.79
C GLY A 3 -8.42 9.59 5.82
N VAL A 4 -8.80 10.77 5.37
CA VAL A 4 -9.88 11.00 4.41
C VAL A 4 -9.34 11.67 3.15
N PHE A 5 -9.82 11.23 1.99
CA PHE A 5 -9.45 11.84 0.71
C PHE A 5 -9.88 13.32 0.64
N SER A 6 -9.05 14.16 0.03
CA SER A 6 -9.37 15.56 -0.26
C SER A 6 -9.22 15.83 -1.75
N SER A 7 -10.34 16.07 -2.42
CA SER A 7 -10.34 16.44 -3.85
C SER A 7 -9.69 17.79 -4.12
N GLU A 8 -9.76 18.71 -3.16
CA GLU A 8 -9.16 20.05 -3.29
C GLU A 8 -7.62 20.02 -3.26
N LEU A 9 -7.04 18.99 -2.63
CA LEU A 9 -5.60 18.79 -2.53
C LEU A 9 -5.07 17.74 -3.52
N SER A 10 -5.92 17.25 -4.42
CA SER A 10 -5.58 16.18 -5.36
C SER A 10 -5.66 16.68 -6.79
N ASP A 11 -4.74 16.16 -7.62
CA ASP A 11 -4.81 16.37 -9.07
C ASP A 11 -6.04 15.65 -9.68
N ASP A 12 -6.44 16.05 -10.87
CA ASP A 12 -7.40 15.29 -11.68
C ASP A 12 -6.74 13.96 -12.10
N LEU A 13 -7.34 12.86 -11.65
CA LEU A 13 -6.80 11.51 -11.81
C LEU A 13 -7.37 10.79 -13.04
N THR A 14 -8.15 11.47 -13.87
CA THR A 14 -8.71 10.87 -15.09
C THR A 14 -7.61 10.67 -16.14
N SER A 15 -7.43 9.41 -16.56
CA SER A 15 -6.52 9.03 -17.62
C SER A 15 -7.03 7.78 -18.33
N GLU A 16 -6.82 7.69 -19.64
CA GLU A 16 -7.22 6.50 -20.43
C GLU A 16 -6.56 5.20 -19.94
N ASN A 17 -5.36 5.30 -19.36
CA ASN A 17 -4.55 4.15 -18.96
C ASN A 17 -4.63 3.85 -17.45
N ILE A 18 -5.25 4.72 -16.68
CA ILE A 18 -5.30 4.60 -15.23
C ILE A 18 -6.73 4.87 -14.78
N GLU A 19 -7.30 3.95 -14.03
CA GLU A 19 -8.55 4.15 -13.31
C GLU A 19 -8.23 4.25 -11.83
N ILE A 20 -8.55 5.40 -11.24
CA ILE A 20 -8.38 5.61 -9.80
C ILE A 20 -9.74 5.94 -9.19
N SER A 21 -10.10 5.19 -8.16
CA SER A 21 -11.34 5.37 -7.41
C SER A 21 -11.04 5.34 -5.92
N ARG A 22 -11.95 5.85 -5.12
CA ARG A 22 -11.89 5.72 -3.66
C ARG A 22 -12.66 4.50 -3.21
N LEU A 23 -12.14 3.81 -2.20
CA LEU A 23 -12.86 2.70 -1.57
C LEU A 23 -14.22 3.15 -1.02
N ALA A 24 -14.29 4.34 -0.41
CA ALA A 24 -15.51 4.89 0.18
C ALA A 24 -16.62 5.21 -0.85
N ASP A 25 -16.28 5.39 -2.12
CA ASP A 25 -17.21 5.84 -3.16
C ASP A 25 -17.68 4.70 -4.09
N VAL A 26 -17.09 3.51 -3.99
CA VAL A 26 -17.40 2.40 -4.91
C VAL A 26 -18.54 1.53 -4.39
N GLY A 27 -19.43 1.16 -5.31
CA GLY A 27 -20.52 0.22 -5.05
C GLY A 27 -20.18 -1.22 -5.46
N ASP A 28 -21.14 -2.12 -5.31
CA ASP A 28 -20.99 -3.57 -5.49
C ASP A 28 -20.58 -4.02 -6.91
N LEU A 29 -20.74 -3.19 -7.92
CA LEU A 29 -20.40 -3.52 -9.31
C LEU A 29 -18.98 -3.10 -9.72
N HIS A 30 -18.20 -2.58 -8.81
CA HIS A 30 -16.85 -2.12 -9.09
C HIS A 30 -15.88 -3.31 -9.26
N TRP A 31 -14.85 -3.16 -10.13
CA TRP A 31 -13.86 -4.21 -10.37
C TRP A 31 -13.13 -4.66 -9.10
N ALA A 32 -12.94 -3.76 -8.15
CA ALA A 32 -12.24 -4.02 -6.89
C ALA A 32 -12.93 -5.10 -6.03
N GLN A 33 -14.23 -5.31 -6.16
CA GLN A 33 -14.99 -6.31 -5.40
C GLN A 33 -14.40 -7.72 -5.53
N ASN A 34 -13.84 -8.06 -6.69
CA ASN A 34 -13.26 -9.38 -6.94
C ASN A 34 -11.83 -9.54 -6.37
N TYR A 35 -11.23 -8.46 -5.86
CA TYR A 35 -9.85 -8.42 -5.43
C TYR A 35 -9.68 -8.01 -3.96
N TYR A 36 -10.61 -7.23 -3.41
CA TYR A 36 -10.53 -6.70 -2.06
C TYR A 36 -10.49 -7.81 -1.00
N GLY A 37 -9.47 -7.79 -0.16
CA GLY A 37 -9.26 -8.76 0.91
C GLY A 37 -8.73 -10.14 0.45
N VAL A 38 -8.62 -10.37 -0.86
CA VAL A 38 -8.25 -11.70 -1.40
C VAL A 38 -6.82 -12.09 -1.06
N LEU A 39 -5.87 -11.18 -1.20
CA LEU A 39 -4.47 -11.46 -0.87
C LEU A 39 -4.24 -11.41 0.63
N GLU A 40 -4.95 -10.54 1.34
CA GLU A 40 -4.90 -10.48 2.80
C GLU A 40 -5.37 -11.80 3.41
N GLU A 41 -6.51 -12.35 2.98
CA GLU A 41 -7.02 -13.65 3.44
C GLU A 41 -6.03 -14.78 3.20
N LYS A 42 -5.47 -14.87 1.99
CA LYS A 42 -4.41 -15.84 1.68
C LYS A 42 -3.17 -15.65 2.54
N GLY A 43 -2.82 -14.41 2.79
CA GLY A 43 -1.66 -14.02 3.60
C GLY A 43 -1.81 -14.33 5.09
N GLN A 44 -2.97 -14.75 5.59
CA GLN A 44 -3.14 -15.21 6.98
C GLN A 44 -2.46 -16.57 7.26
N ASN A 45 -2.03 -17.28 6.24
CA ASN A 45 -1.33 -18.55 6.39
C ASN A 45 0.16 -18.42 6.00
N PRO A 46 1.11 -19.04 6.71
CA PRO A 46 0.93 -19.81 7.94
C PRO A 46 0.88 -18.96 9.23
N VAL A 47 0.96 -17.64 9.13
CA VAL A 47 1.01 -16.71 10.27
C VAL A 47 -0.20 -15.78 10.24
N ASN A 48 -0.96 -15.80 11.32
CA ASN A 48 -2.09 -14.89 11.48
C ASN A 48 -1.62 -13.41 11.58
N ARG A 49 -2.31 -12.54 10.84
CA ARG A 49 -2.06 -11.07 10.81
C ARG A 49 -3.31 -10.30 11.23
N PRO A 50 -3.61 -10.30 12.55
CA PRO A 50 -4.88 -9.75 13.03
C PRO A 50 -5.07 -8.26 12.72
N LEU A 51 -3.98 -7.48 12.62
CA LEU A 51 -4.08 -6.06 12.24
C LEU A 51 -4.40 -5.87 10.75
N ALA A 52 -4.00 -6.81 9.88
CA ALA A 52 -4.40 -6.79 8.48
C ALA A 52 -5.86 -7.20 8.33
N ALA A 53 -6.29 -8.28 8.99
CA ALA A 53 -7.69 -8.69 8.99
C ALA A 53 -8.63 -7.61 9.57
N PHE A 54 -8.20 -6.95 10.65
CA PHE A 54 -8.92 -5.79 11.18
C PHE A 54 -9.03 -4.66 10.15
N ASN A 55 -7.94 -4.38 9.42
CA ASN A 55 -7.95 -3.37 8.35
C ASN A 55 -8.96 -3.72 7.27
N THR A 56 -8.93 -4.94 6.75
CA THR A 56 -9.86 -5.40 5.70
C THR A 56 -11.33 -5.25 6.15
N ALA A 57 -11.63 -5.48 7.42
CA ALA A 57 -12.98 -5.37 7.96
C ALA A 57 -13.41 -3.92 8.25
N MET A 58 -12.47 -3.02 8.54
CA MET A 58 -12.76 -1.71 9.13
C MET A 58 -12.23 -0.52 8.33
N ALA A 59 -11.58 -0.75 7.17
CA ALA A 59 -11.07 0.34 6.36
C ALA A 59 -12.19 1.30 5.95
N SER A 60 -11.99 2.57 6.25
CA SER A 60 -12.96 3.63 5.94
C SER A 60 -12.72 4.28 4.58
N ASP A 61 -11.49 4.16 4.06
CA ASP A 61 -11.10 4.71 2.76
C ASP A 61 -9.87 3.97 2.21
N GLY A 62 -9.51 4.28 0.97
CA GLY A 62 -8.35 3.73 0.28
C GLY A 62 -8.36 4.08 -1.20
N ALA A 63 -7.19 3.98 -1.83
CA ALA A 63 -7.05 4.15 -3.26
C ALA A 63 -7.21 2.81 -3.98
N LEU A 64 -8.12 2.76 -4.95
CA LEU A 64 -8.33 1.64 -5.84
C LEU A 64 -7.76 2.02 -7.22
N ILE A 65 -6.61 1.44 -7.58
CA ILE A 65 -5.83 1.83 -8.75
C ILE A 65 -5.75 0.65 -9.72
N ASN A 66 -6.28 0.83 -10.92
CA ASN A 66 -6.20 -0.15 -11.99
C ASN A 66 -5.38 0.42 -13.16
N ILE A 67 -4.24 -0.19 -13.46
CA ILE A 67 -3.32 0.22 -14.51
C ILE A 67 -3.58 -0.64 -15.74
N LYS A 68 -4.04 0.02 -16.81
CA LYS A 68 -4.50 -0.62 -18.06
C LYS A 68 -3.59 -0.33 -19.26
N GLY A 69 -2.56 0.50 -19.08
CA GLY A 69 -1.67 0.91 -20.15
C GLY A 69 -0.42 1.63 -19.63
N GLU A 70 0.24 2.38 -20.48
CA GLU A 70 1.46 3.11 -20.15
C GLU A 70 1.19 4.25 -19.16
N VAL A 71 1.92 4.27 -18.06
CA VAL A 71 1.88 5.31 -17.03
C VAL A 71 3.20 6.07 -17.04
N LYS A 72 3.18 7.33 -17.48
CA LYS A 72 4.40 8.15 -17.67
C LYS A 72 4.89 8.84 -16.42
N ARG A 73 4.04 9.04 -15.42
CA ARG A 73 4.37 9.73 -14.17
C ARG A 73 4.07 8.85 -12.97
N PRO A 74 4.87 8.93 -11.90
CA PRO A 74 4.53 8.27 -10.66
C PRO A 74 3.18 8.75 -10.12
N ILE A 75 2.46 7.85 -9.49
CA ILE A 75 1.28 8.18 -8.69
C ILE A 75 1.76 8.46 -7.27
N LEU A 76 1.37 9.58 -6.69
CA LEU A 76 1.71 9.93 -5.31
C LEU A 76 0.46 9.86 -4.42
N ILE A 77 0.54 9.05 -3.38
CA ILE A 77 -0.40 9.10 -2.25
C ILE A 77 0.26 9.91 -1.14
N LEU A 78 -0.25 11.11 -0.92
CA LEU A 78 0.28 12.03 0.09
C LEU A 78 -0.61 12.03 1.33
N GLY A 79 -0.08 11.59 2.45
CA GLY A 79 -0.71 11.69 3.76
C GLY A 79 -0.45 13.06 4.39
N VAL A 80 -1.50 13.71 4.86
CA VAL A 80 -1.43 14.95 5.64
C VAL A 80 -2.34 14.80 6.85
N HIS A 81 -1.86 15.12 8.03
CA HIS A 81 -2.72 15.19 9.20
C HIS A 81 -2.52 16.49 9.96
N ASN A 82 -3.62 17.03 10.47
CA ASN A 82 -3.64 18.27 11.23
C ASN A 82 -4.02 18.05 12.70
N ASN A 83 -4.68 16.94 12.99
CA ASN A 83 -5.18 16.61 14.32
C ASN A 83 -4.76 15.19 14.73
N PRO A 84 -4.64 14.90 16.04
CA PRO A 84 -4.51 13.52 16.48
C PRO A 84 -5.68 12.69 15.93
N ALA A 85 -5.36 11.76 15.06
CA ALA A 85 -6.34 10.96 14.33
C ALA A 85 -5.88 9.51 14.21
N GLU A 86 -6.82 8.65 13.84
CA GLU A 86 -6.59 7.28 13.42
C GLU A 86 -6.96 7.15 11.96
N ALA A 87 -6.14 6.45 11.18
CA ALA A 87 -6.42 6.14 9.80
C ALA A 87 -6.34 4.63 9.58
N VAL A 88 -7.41 4.06 9.06
CA VAL A 88 -7.48 2.67 8.61
C VAL A 88 -7.76 2.70 7.12
N LEU A 89 -6.71 2.46 6.32
CA LEU A 89 -6.75 2.64 4.87
C LEU A 89 -6.42 1.31 4.17
N HIS A 90 -7.21 0.96 3.16
CA HIS A 90 -6.98 -0.22 2.35
C HIS A 90 -6.83 0.15 0.88
N HIS A 91 -5.61 0.01 0.36
CA HIS A 91 -5.29 0.30 -1.03
C HIS A 91 -5.31 -0.99 -1.85
N LEU A 92 -5.84 -0.90 -3.05
CA LEU A 92 -5.88 -2.01 -4.00
C LEU A 92 -5.26 -1.55 -5.32
N ILE A 93 -4.20 -2.24 -5.75
CA ILE A 93 -3.46 -1.94 -6.95
C ILE A 93 -3.53 -3.14 -7.90
N LYS A 94 -4.04 -2.94 -9.09
CA LYS A 94 -4.02 -3.95 -10.16
C LYS A 94 -3.21 -3.42 -11.32
N VAL A 95 -2.22 -4.16 -11.76
CA VAL A 95 -1.38 -3.82 -12.92
C VAL A 95 -1.59 -4.87 -13.99
N ASP A 96 -2.20 -4.46 -15.09
CA ASP A 96 -2.50 -5.34 -16.22
C ASP A 96 -1.22 -5.81 -16.92
N LYS A 97 -1.40 -6.80 -17.77
CA LYS A 97 -0.32 -7.47 -18.50
C LYS A 97 0.59 -6.46 -19.21
N ASP A 98 1.91 -6.66 -19.04
CA ASP A 98 3.00 -5.86 -19.66
C ASP A 98 2.94 -4.37 -19.32
N CYS A 99 2.15 -3.95 -18.33
CA CYS A 99 2.06 -2.58 -17.83
C CYS A 99 3.06 -2.31 -16.70
N SER A 100 3.35 -1.02 -16.47
CA SER A 100 4.24 -0.62 -15.38
C SER A 100 3.73 0.63 -14.68
N VAL A 101 3.98 0.70 -13.36
CA VAL A 101 3.65 1.85 -12.53
C VAL A 101 4.65 2.04 -11.41
N THR A 102 4.93 3.30 -11.08
CA THR A 102 5.62 3.70 -9.85
C THR A 102 4.62 4.36 -8.91
N LEU A 103 4.51 3.83 -7.70
CA LEU A 103 3.69 4.37 -6.62
C LEU A 103 4.59 4.96 -5.55
N LEU A 104 4.33 6.21 -5.21
CA LEU A 104 5.01 6.91 -4.11
C LEU A 104 4.01 7.11 -2.98
N GLU A 105 4.41 6.82 -1.75
CA GLU A 105 3.67 7.16 -0.55
C GLU A 105 4.52 8.07 0.33
N SER A 106 3.97 9.16 0.81
CA SER A 106 4.69 10.08 1.67
C SER A 106 3.78 10.76 2.68
N GLY A 107 4.35 11.14 3.79
CA GLY A 107 3.70 11.92 4.83
C GLY A 107 3.02 11.09 5.92
N PRO A 108 2.70 11.76 7.03
CA PRO A 108 1.96 11.16 8.13
C PRO A 108 0.46 11.17 7.82
N PHE A 109 -0.11 10.01 7.55
CA PHE A 109 -1.55 9.89 7.33
C PHE A 109 -2.37 10.19 8.60
N ALA A 110 -1.83 9.83 9.76
CA ALA A 110 -2.43 10.05 11.08
C ALA A 110 -1.41 9.73 12.18
N THR A 111 -1.75 10.02 13.44
CA THR A 111 -0.95 9.60 14.59
C THR A 111 -0.95 8.07 14.77
N ARG A 112 -2.12 7.44 14.54
CA ARG A 112 -2.26 5.98 14.50
C ARG A 112 -2.68 5.57 13.10
N VAL A 113 -1.87 4.73 12.49
CA VAL A 113 -2.04 4.32 11.10
C VAL A 113 -2.09 2.81 11.00
N ASN A 114 -3.12 2.30 10.35
CA ASN A 114 -3.17 0.92 9.91
C ASN A 114 -3.46 0.91 8.40
N THR A 115 -2.49 0.49 7.60
CA THR A 115 -2.67 0.39 6.15
C THR A 115 -2.48 -1.03 5.65
N VAL A 116 -3.32 -1.43 4.73
CA VAL A 116 -3.14 -2.61 3.89
C VAL A 116 -3.04 -2.16 2.44
N MET A 117 -2.15 -2.78 1.69
CA MET A 117 -2.02 -2.63 0.25
C MET A 117 -2.00 -4.01 -0.40
N GLU A 118 -2.96 -4.31 -1.25
CA GLU A 118 -2.99 -5.51 -2.05
C GLU A 118 -2.57 -5.20 -3.48
N VAL A 119 -1.56 -5.91 -4.01
CA VAL A 119 -0.96 -5.64 -5.32
C VAL A 119 -1.05 -6.88 -6.20
N PHE A 120 -1.83 -6.79 -7.27
CA PHE A 120 -2.00 -7.84 -8.26
C PHE A 120 -1.19 -7.51 -9.51
N LEU A 121 -0.16 -8.31 -9.80
CA LEU A 121 0.70 -8.12 -10.95
C LEU A 121 0.46 -9.20 -11.99
N GLU A 122 -0.17 -8.82 -13.09
CA GLU A 122 -0.39 -9.72 -14.22
C GLU A 122 0.94 -10.01 -14.96
N GLN A 123 0.90 -10.96 -15.89
CA GLN A 123 2.08 -11.39 -16.64
C GLN A 123 2.89 -10.20 -17.21
N GLY A 124 4.18 -10.15 -16.93
CA GLY A 124 5.09 -9.10 -17.42
C GLY A 124 4.91 -7.74 -16.76
N ALA A 125 3.97 -7.59 -15.81
CA ALA A 125 3.73 -6.33 -15.12
C ALA A 125 4.92 -5.91 -14.25
N SER A 126 5.09 -4.60 -14.05
CA SER A 126 6.14 -4.04 -13.17
C SER A 126 5.54 -3.03 -12.21
N PHE A 127 5.78 -3.24 -10.92
CA PHE A 127 5.37 -2.36 -9.85
C PHE A 127 6.60 -1.90 -9.06
N GLU A 128 6.78 -0.58 -8.98
CA GLU A 128 7.80 0.03 -8.14
C GLU A 128 7.11 0.89 -7.07
N HIS A 129 7.43 0.62 -5.82
CA HIS A 129 6.85 1.30 -4.67
C HIS A 129 7.94 1.94 -3.82
N VAL A 130 7.75 3.20 -3.46
CA VAL A 130 8.60 3.90 -2.51
C VAL A 130 7.72 4.55 -1.44
N ARG A 131 7.95 4.19 -0.19
CA ARG A 131 7.27 4.77 0.96
C ARG A 131 8.26 5.53 1.83
N ALA A 132 7.94 6.81 2.11
CA ALA A 132 8.61 7.60 3.11
C ALA A 132 7.65 7.87 4.26
N GLN A 133 7.82 7.17 5.38
CA GLN A 133 6.96 7.31 6.55
C GLN A 133 7.73 7.84 7.74
N GLY A 134 7.12 8.79 8.44
CA GLY A 134 7.62 9.31 9.70
C GLY A 134 8.17 10.71 9.58
N ARG A 135 8.49 11.19 10.63
CA ARG A 135 9.17 12.26 11.35
C ARG A 135 8.55 12.37 12.72
N ASP A 136 7.27 12.04 12.88
CA ASP A 136 6.54 12.20 14.11
C ASP A 136 6.97 11.16 15.13
N HIS A 137 7.44 11.62 16.30
CA HIS A 137 7.87 10.75 17.37
C HIS A 137 6.75 9.98 18.03
N ASP A 138 5.52 10.49 17.97
CA ASP A 138 4.34 9.89 18.61
C ASP A 138 3.53 8.96 17.70
N ARG A 139 4.04 8.68 16.50
CA ARG A 139 3.36 7.84 15.51
C ARG A 139 3.38 6.36 15.90
N TRP A 140 2.23 5.73 15.69
CA TRP A 140 2.04 4.27 15.68
C TRP A 140 1.61 3.85 14.28
N ALA A 141 2.33 2.96 13.65
CA ALA A 141 2.02 2.50 12.31
C ALA A 141 2.13 0.97 12.21
N ALA A 142 1.08 0.35 11.68
CA ALA A 142 1.08 -1.02 11.20
C ALA A 142 0.75 -1.01 9.71
N THR A 143 1.69 -1.46 8.88
CA THR A 143 1.51 -1.48 7.43
C THR A 143 1.73 -2.86 6.88
N HIS A 144 0.86 -3.28 5.97
CA HIS A 144 0.94 -4.58 5.33
C HIS A 144 0.87 -4.40 3.82
N ILE A 145 1.76 -5.09 3.10
CA ILE A 145 1.70 -5.22 1.64
C ILE A 145 1.55 -6.70 1.33
N PHE A 146 0.52 -7.04 0.56
CA PHE A 146 0.31 -8.38 0.01
C PHE A 146 0.43 -8.30 -1.51
N SER A 147 1.16 -9.21 -2.13
CA SER A 147 1.27 -9.21 -3.59
C SER A 147 1.22 -10.62 -4.18
N ASP A 148 0.49 -10.77 -5.28
CA ASP A 148 0.55 -11.91 -6.19
C ASP A 148 1.30 -11.50 -7.45
N ILE A 149 2.43 -12.19 -7.70
CA ILE A 149 3.40 -11.82 -8.75
C ILE A 149 3.41 -12.93 -9.80
N LYS A 150 2.77 -12.68 -10.94
CA LYS A 150 2.64 -13.65 -12.03
C LYS A 150 3.88 -13.73 -12.90
N GLU A 151 3.81 -14.56 -13.94
CA GLU A 151 4.92 -14.87 -14.83
C GLU A 151 5.61 -13.61 -15.36
N LYS A 152 6.93 -13.53 -15.25
CA LYS A 152 7.79 -12.42 -15.69
C LYS A 152 7.50 -11.06 -15.02
N ALA A 153 6.56 -11.01 -14.09
CA ALA A 153 6.26 -9.77 -13.40
C ALA A 153 7.35 -9.41 -12.38
N LYS A 154 7.45 -8.12 -12.08
CA LYS A 154 8.47 -7.57 -11.19
C LYS A 154 7.82 -6.72 -10.11
N PHE A 155 8.16 -7.00 -8.87
CA PHE A 155 7.77 -6.24 -7.71
C PHE A 155 9.00 -5.62 -7.05
N LYS A 156 8.98 -4.31 -6.82
CA LYS A 156 10.00 -3.63 -6.02
C LYS A 156 9.34 -2.76 -4.98
N SER A 157 9.81 -2.81 -3.74
CA SER A 157 9.35 -1.94 -2.66
C SER A 157 10.52 -1.47 -1.83
N PHE A 158 10.55 -0.16 -1.54
CA PHE A 158 11.49 0.44 -0.61
C PHE A 158 10.71 1.29 0.41
N THR A 159 10.99 1.06 1.71
CA THR A 159 10.38 1.84 2.78
C THR A 159 11.45 2.53 3.61
N LEU A 160 11.38 3.86 3.70
CA LEU A 160 12.15 4.66 4.65
C LEU A 160 11.26 4.97 5.86
N THR A 161 11.69 4.54 7.04
CA THR A 161 11.02 4.86 8.31
C THR A 161 11.90 5.79 9.13
N ALA A 162 11.37 6.96 9.51
CA ALA A 162 12.04 7.88 10.40
C ALA A 162 11.21 8.08 11.68
N ASN A 163 11.79 7.79 12.83
CA ASN A 163 11.17 7.92 14.15
C ASN A 163 9.86 7.12 14.33
N GLY A 164 9.09 7.45 15.35
CA GLY A 164 7.83 6.78 15.71
C GLY A 164 7.97 5.93 16.98
N ILE A 165 6.90 5.84 17.76
CA ILE A 165 6.88 4.99 18.95
C ILE A 165 6.92 3.51 18.56
N LEU A 166 6.11 3.16 17.56
CA LEU A 166 6.04 1.82 17.00
C LEU A 166 5.79 1.89 15.50
N THR A 167 6.63 1.20 14.74
CA THR A 167 6.37 0.93 13.33
C THR A 167 6.55 -0.55 13.07
N ARG A 168 5.54 -1.17 12.48
CA ARG A 168 5.57 -2.54 12.00
C ARG A 168 5.21 -2.57 10.53
N ASN A 169 6.14 -3.00 9.70
CA ASN A 169 5.91 -3.20 8.27
C ASN A 169 5.97 -4.69 7.95
N GLU A 170 4.95 -5.21 7.31
CA GLU A 170 4.93 -6.58 6.82
C GLU A 170 4.75 -6.60 5.30
N CYS A 171 5.53 -7.42 4.61
CA CYS A 171 5.44 -7.64 3.18
C CYS A 171 5.29 -9.13 2.92
N VAL A 172 4.16 -9.53 2.34
CA VAL A 172 3.83 -10.93 2.05
C VAL A 172 3.70 -11.09 0.54
N LEU A 173 4.60 -11.85 -0.06
CA LEU A 173 4.72 -12.00 -1.51
C LEU A 173 4.48 -13.44 -1.93
N THR A 174 3.62 -13.63 -2.91
CA THR A 174 3.42 -14.90 -3.61
C THR A 174 4.03 -14.81 -5.00
N LEU A 175 5.06 -15.59 -5.25
CA LEU A 175 5.67 -15.74 -6.58
C LEU A 175 4.94 -16.86 -7.32
N SER A 176 3.82 -16.51 -7.96
CA SER A 176 2.89 -17.48 -8.57
C SER A 176 3.24 -17.84 -10.02
N GLY A 177 4.21 -17.14 -10.63
CA GLY A 177 4.63 -17.39 -12.01
C GLY A 177 6.12 -17.66 -12.18
N ASN A 178 6.50 -18.21 -13.34
CA ASN A 178 7.89 -18.42 -13.68
C ASN A 178 8.60 -17.11 -14.05
N ASN A 179 9.89 -17.01 -13.75
CA ASN A 179 10.74 -15.86 -14.08
C ASN A 179 10.23 -14.52 -13.50
N CYS A 180 9.39 -14.54 -12.48
CA CYS A 180 9.03 -13.36 -11.73
C CYS A 180 10.15 -12.97 -10.75
N ALA A 181 10.16 -11.71 -10.35
CA ALA A 181 11.18 -11.19 -9.45
C ALA A 181 10.57 -10.26 -8.40
N ALA A 182 11.10 -10.34 -7.17
CA ALA A 182 10.73 -9.44 -6.09
C ALA A 182 11.97 -8.87 -5.41
N LEU A 183 11.96 -7.57 -5.12
CA LEU A 183 12.95 -6.88 -4.31
C LEU A 183 12.22 -6.07 -3.24
N VAL A 184 12.50 -6.37 -1.99
CA VAL A 184 12.00 -5.59 -0.84
C VAL A 184 13.21 -5.09 -0.06
N ALA A 185 13.24 -3.79 0.18
CA ALA A 185 14.30 -3.15 0.94
C ALA A 185 13.73 -2.06 1.84
N GLY A 186 14.46 -1.70 2.87
CA GLY A 186 14.07 -0.62 3.78
C GLY A 186 15.26 -0.02 4.49
N ALA A 187 15.02 1.15 5.07
CA ALA A 187 15.94 1.81 5.98
C ALA A 187 15.17 2.43 7.12
N SER A 188 15.73 2.37 8.33
CA SER A 188 15.13 2.97 9.51
C SER A 188 16.12 3.90 10.20
N VAL A 189 15.64 5.07 10.63
CA VAL A 189 16.43 6.09 11.31
C VAL A 189 15.68 6.58 12.54
N GLY A 190 16.31 6.52 13.70
CA GLY A 190 15.80 7.05 14.97
C GLY A 190 16.76 8.08 15.56
N ASP A 191 16.24 9.11 16.20
CA ASP A 191 17.03 10.21 16.78
C ASP A 191 17.32 10.06 18.29
N GLY A 192 17.23 8.83 18.80
CA GLY A 192 17.55 8.53 20.20
C GLY A 192 16.37 8.64 21.18
N LYS A 193 15.17 8.94 20.73
CA LYS A 193 13.94 8.84 21.52
C LYS A 193 13.39 7.40 21.45
N LYS A 194 12.21 7.16 22.04
CA LYS A 194 11.54 5.87 21.92
C LYS A 194 11.31 5.57 20.43
N PHE A 195 11.87 4.48 19.96
CA PHE A 195 11.78 4.04 18.58
C PHE A 195 11.75 2.52 18.55
N HIS A 196 10.64 1.97 18.14
CA HIS A 196 10.47 0.55 17.89
C HIS A 196 10.14 0.34 16.41
N HIS A 197 10.92 -0.48 15.74
CA HIS A 197 10.78 -0.76 14.34
C HIS A 197 10.90 -2.26 14.08
N ASP A 198 9.96 -2.82 13.35
CA ASP A 198 9.91 -4.23 12.96
C ASP A 198 9.54 -4.34 11.49
N ASP A 199 10.41 -4.94 10.69
CA ASP A 199 10.17 -5.26 9.29
C ASP A 199 10.16 -6.77 9.11
N THR A 200 9.08 -7.29 8.55
CA THR A 200 8.93 -8.71 8.24
C THR A 200 8.65 -8.92 6.76
N ILE A 201 9.39 -9.82 6.13
CA ILE A 201 9.20 -10.21 4.74
C ILE A 201 8.91 -11.71 4.68
N PHE A 202 7.77 -12.04 4.08
CA PHE A 202 7.34 -13.42 3.79
C PHE A 202 7.30 -13.64 2.29
N ILE A 203 7.91 -14.74 1.83
CA ILE A 203 7.88 -15.14 0.42
C ILE A 203 7.47 -16.61 0.33
#